data_f33298177ae9e101522f2ddb06c7a6a1
#
_entry.id   f33298177ae9e101522f2ddb06c7a6a1
#
_cell.length_a   1.000
_cell.length_b   1.000
_cell.length_c   1.000
_cell.angle_alpha   90.00
_cell.angle_beta   90.00
_cell.angle_gamma   90.00
#
_symmetry.space_group_name_H-M   'P 1'
#
loop_
_entity.id
_entity.type
_entity.pdbx_description
1 polymer ?
#
loop_
_entity_poly.entity_id
_entity_poly.type
_entity_poly.pdbx_seq_one_letter_code
_entity_poly.pdbx_strand_id
1 'polypeptide(L)'
;MGISSSVLTDNSLISRADQLLYKIEGKLALLSGLAVFSLMLLAVVSVSGRHLINQPLPGYVDWIEQAMPLIAFMGVAYTQRDGGHIRMDIVVSHLHGRTLWAVEFITVLLIFLVMLLITWGAWAHFVRSFDFTAPMWSRDSSMDIALPLWPAKLMAPIAFGVLCLRCVVQMCAYGKAIIKNETSPAGVPFIEDAATQAAKEADTVSN
;
A
#
# COMPACT_ATOMS: atom_id res chain seq x y z
N MET A 1 11.62 -12.68 -15.62
CA MET A 1 10.38 -12.06 -16.10
C MET A 1 10.27 -10.69 -15.45
N GLY A 2 10.61 -9.63 -16.18
CA GLY A 2 10.44 -8.26 -15.69
C GLY A 2 8.97 -7.89 -15.78
N ILE A 3 8.34 -7.61 -14.66
CA ILE A 3 7.01 -7.00 -14.61
C ILE A 3 7.18 -5.63 -15.28
N SER A 4 6.64 -5.46 -16.50
CA SER A 4 6.62 -4.17 -17.16
C SER A 4 5.78 -3.24 -16.30
N SER A 5 6.40 -2.21 -15.70
CA SER A 5 5.66 -1.22 -14.92
C SER A 5 4.64 -0.54 -15.82
N SER A 6 3.38 -0.54 -15.43
CA SER A 6 2.29 0.15 -16.12
C SER A 6 2.46 1.67 -16.18
N VAL A 7 3.56 2.19 -15.65
CA VAL A 7 3.84 3.61 -15.47
C VAL A 7 4.98 4.03 -16.38
N LEU A 8 4.73 5.05 -17.22
CA LEU A 8 5.75 5.65 -18.08
C LEU A 8 6.78 6.44 -17.26
N THR A 9 8.07 6.26 -17.58
CA THR A 9 9.17 6.96 -16.94
C THR A 9 9.79 7.99 -17.87
N ASP A 10 9.97 9.20 -17.37
CA ASP A 10 10.60 10.32 -18.08
C ASP A 10 11.68 10.94 -17.19
N ASN A 11 12.58 11.77 -17.75
CA ASN A 11 13.63 12.48 -16.99
C ASN A 11 13.12 13.65 -16.12
N SER A 12 11.82 13.79 -15.97
CA SER A 12 11.19 14.84 -15.14
C SER A 12 11.41 14.61 -13.65
N LEU A 13 11.34 15.68 -12.84
CA LEU A 13 11.40 15.57 -11.37
C LEU A 13 10.29 14.68 -10.80
N ILE A 14 9.10 14.71 -11.44
CA ILE A 14 7.96 13.87 -11.05
C ILE A 14 8.29 12.39 -11.24
N SER A 15 8.90 12.02 -12.37
CA SER A 15 9.30 10.65 -12.63
C SER A 15 10.40 10.17 -11.68
N ARG A 16 11.34 11.04 -11.30
CA ARG A 16 12.37 10.70 -10.30
C ARG A 16 11.76 10.48 -8.92
N ALA A 17 10.81 11.32 -8.52
CA ALA A 17 10.06 11.14 -7.27
C ALA A 17 9.23 9.84 -7.28
N ASP A 18 8.57 9.53 -8.41
CA ASP A 18 7.85 8.28 -8.60
C ASP A 18 8.76 7.06 -8.43
N GLN A 19 9.92 7.04 -9.07
CA GLN A 19 10.87 5.94 -8.99
C GLN A 19 11.45 5.75 -7.58
N LEU A 20 11.71 6.86 -6.85
CA LEU A 20 12.17 6.78 -5.47
C LEU A 20 11.11 6.17 -4.56
N LEU A 21 9.87 6.65 -4.67
CA LEU A 21 8.73 6.10 -3.93
C LEU A 21 8.49 4.63 -4.28
N TYR A 22 8.57 4.26 -5.56
CA TYR A 22 8.43 2.88 -6.00
C TYR A 22 9.42 1.92 -5.33
N LYS A 23 10.68 2.35 -5.16
CA LYS A 23 11.67 1.54 -4.45
C LYS A 23 11.32 1.34 -2.97
N ILE A 24 10.77 2.37 -2.32
CA ILE A 24 10.33 2.30 -0.92
C ILE A 24 9.09 1.39 -0.83
N GLU A 25 8.10 1.62 -1.65
CA GLU A 25 6.86 0.85 -1.71
C GLU A 25 7.12 -0.63 -2.00
N GLY A 26 8.01 -0.94 -2.94
CA GLY A 26 8.42 -2.31 -3.24
C GLY A 26 9.08 -3.02 -2.05
N LYS A 27 9.92 -2.30 -1.26
CA LYS A 27 10.49 -2.86 -0.03
C LYS A 27 9.43 -3.09 1.06
N LEU A 28 8.47 -2.17 1.20
CA LEU A 28 7.36 -2.31 2.15
C LEU A 28 6.44 -3.48 1.76
N ALA A 29 6.14 -3.62 0.47
CA ALA A 29 5.37 -4.75 -0.05
C ALA A 29 6.10 -6.09 0.15
N LEU A 30 7.42 -6.13 -0.06
CA LEU A 30 8.24 -7.30 0.22
C LEU A 30 8.22 -7.65 1.71
N LEU A 31 8.35 -6.65 2.58
CA LEU A 31 8.28 -6.84 4.04
C LEU A 31 6.91 -7.42 4.45
N SER A 32 5.81 -6.91 3.87
CA SER A 32 4.47 -7.46 4.05
C SER A 32 4.39 -8.93 3.63
N GLY A 33 4.92 -9.27 2.44
CA GLY A 33 4.95 -10.65 1.96
C GLY A 33 5.77 -11.59 2.86
N LEU A 34 6.93 -11.13 3.35
CA LEU A 34 7.75 -11.88 4.32
C LEU A 34 7.03 -12.08 5.65
N ALA A 35 6.26 -11.09 6.12
CA ALA A 35 5.44 -11.22 7.32
C ALA A 35 4.34 -12.28 7.15
N VAL A 36 3.64 -12.30 6.00
CA VAL A 36 2.66 -13.35 5.69
C VAL A 36 3.31 -14.73 5.73
N PHE A 37 4.45 -14.89 5.06
CA PHE A 37 5.19 -16.14 5.05
C PHE A 37 5.62 -16.58 6.47
N SER A 38 6.13 -15.64 7.28
CA SER A 38 6.52 -15.90 8.66
C SER A 38 5.34 -16.33 9.53
N LEU A 39 4.18 -15.67 9.38
CA LEU A 39 2.97 -16.07 10.09
C LEU A 39 2.46 -17.45 9.66
N MET A 40 2.58 -17.79 8.39
CA MET A 40 2.25 -19.13 7.90
C MET A 40 3.12 -20.18 8.59
N LEU A 41 4.44 -19.98 8.66
CA LEU A 41 5.35 -20.89 9.37
C LEU A 41 5.02 -20.95 10.87
N LEU A 42 4.76 -19.81 11.50
CA LEU A 42 4.36 -19.74 12.91
C LEU A 42 3.10 -20.56 13.17
N ALA A 43 2.08 -20.43 12.31
CA ALA A 43 0.83 -21.19 12.42
C ALA A 43 1.06 -22.70 12.28
N VAL A 44 1.87 -23.11 11.29
CA VAL A 44 2.22 -24.54 11.10
C VAL A 44 2.93 -25.10 12.33
N VAL A 45 3.90 -24.39 12.88
CA VAL A 45 4.63 -24.80 14.09
C VAL A 45 3.69 -24.89 15.30
N SER A 46 2.82 -23.89 15.50
CA SER A 46 1.88 -23.85 16.62
C SER A 46 0.85 -24.99 16.56
N VAL A 47 0.29 -25.24 15.36
CA VAL A 47 -0.68 -26.34 15.14
C VAL A 47 -0.01 -27.71 15.30
N SER A 48 1.18 -27.88 14.74
CA SER A 48 1.95 -29.13 14.87
C SER A 48 2.34 -29.40 16.32
N GLY A 49 2.79 -28.39 17.05
CA GLY A 49 3.11 -28.49 18.48
C GLY A 49 1.91 -28.89 19.33
N ARG A 50 0.73 -28.31 19.02
CA ARG A 50 -0.53 -28.67 19.70
C ARG A 50 -0.91 -30.13 19.41
N HIS A 51 -0.73 -30.59 18.18
CA HIS A 51 -1.16 -31.93 17.79
C HIS A 51 -0.19 -33.04 18.22
N LEU A 52 1.12 -32.79 18.15
CA LEU A 52 2.16 -33.78 18.42
C LEU A 52 2.57 -33.85 19.91
N ILE A 53 2.63 -32.69 20.56
CA ILE A 53 3.20 -32.56 21.92
C ILE A 53 2.14 -32.06 22.92
N ASN A 54 0.92 -31.76 22.44
CA ASN A 54 -0.17 -31.15 23.22
C ASN A 54 0.21 -29.81 23.87
N GLN A 55 1.17 -29.09 23.28
CA GLN A 55 1.60 -27.77 23.69
C GLN A 55 1.62 -26.84 22.49
N PRO A 56 0.70 -25.85 22.41
CA PRO A 56 0.77 -24.79 21.38
C PRO A 56 1.93 -23.84 21.69
N LEU A 57 2.40 -23.15 20.68
CA LEU A 57 3.42 -22.11 20.84
C LEU A 57 2.84 -20.97 21.71
N PRO A 58 3.44 -20.61 22.87
CA PRO A 58 2.95 -19.52 23.70
C PRO A 58 3.06 -18.18 22.95
N GLY A 59 2.02 -17.34 23.04
CA GLY A 59 1.99 -16.01 22.44
C GLY A 59 1.88 -16.00 20.89
N TYR A 60 1.53 -17.11 20.25
CA TYR A 60 1.41 -17.11 18.79
C TYR A 60 0.32 -16.14 18.29
N VAL A 61 -0.73 -15.95 19.08
CA VAL A 61 -1.81 -14.98 18.79
C VAL A 61 -1.29 -13.54 18.84
N ASP A 62 -0.46 -13.24 19.83
CA ASP A 62 0.16 -11.93 19.99
C ASP A 62 1.05 -11.56 18.80
N TRP A 63 1.81 -12.52 18.27
CA TRP A 63 2.61 -12.31 17.04
C TRP A 63 1.75 -12.07 15.81
N ILE A 64 0.61 -12.77 15.70
CA ILE A 64 -0.35 -12.53 14.61
C ILE A 64 -0.90 -11.10 14.73
N GLU A 65 -1.31 -10.68 15.92
CA GLU A 65 -1.83 -9.35 16.17
C GLU A 65 -0.81 -8.26 15.80
N GLN A 66 0.45 -8.44 16.15
CA GLN A 66 1.55 -7.52 15.79
C GLN A 66 1.80 -7.43 14.28
N ALA A 67 1.70 -8.54 13.56
CA ALA A 67 1.98 -8.58 12.14
C ALA A 67 0.80 -8.13 11.27
N MET A 68 -0.44 -8.19 11.77
CA MET A 68 -1.64 -7.83 11.01
C MET A 68 -1.59 -6.43 10.39
N PRO A 69 -1.23 -5.34 11.12
CA PRO A 69 -1.14 -4.01 10.52
C PRO A 69 -0.05 -3.90 9.45
N LEU A 70 1.06 -4.59 9.64
CA LEU A 70 2.15 -4.64 8.67
C LEU A 70 1.68 -5.28 7.36
N ILE A 71 0.98 -6.41 7.44
CA ILE A 71 0.45 -7.11 6.28
C ILE A 71 -0.64 -6.28 5.59
N ALA A 72 -1.56 -5.71 6.36
CA ALA A 72 -2.72 -5.01 5.80
C ALA A 72 -2.36 -3.70 5.12
N PHE A 73 -1.38 -2.95 5.64
CA PHE A 73 -1.18 -1.56 5.21
C PHE A 73 0.06 -1.34 4.35
N MET A 74 1.13 -2.14 4.50
CA MET A 74 2.39 -1.86 3.80
C MET A 74 2.33 -2.01 2.28
N GLY A 75 1.38 -2.80 1.75
CA GLY A 75 1.18 -2.97 0.30
C GLY A 75 0.30 -1.91 -0.36
N VAL A 76 -0.44 -1.10 0.42
CA VAL A 76 -1.48 -0.20 -0.10
C VAL A 76 -0.93 0.86 -1.06
N ALA A 77 0.21 1.47 -0.73
CA ALA A 77 0.83 2.49 -1.58
C ALA A 77 1.34 1.91 -2.91
N TYR A 78 1.87 0.68 -2.89
CA TYR A 78 2.27 -0.04 -4.10
C TYR A 78 1.06 -0.32 -5.01
N THR A 79 -0.04 -0.81 -4.45
CA THR A 79 -1.29 -1.05 -5.18
C THR A 79 -1.86 0.25 -5.78
N GLN A 80 -1.76 1.36 -5.07
CA GLN A 80 -2.18 2.68 -5.58
C GLN A 80 -1.38 3.09 -6.81
N ARG A 81 -0.06 2.83 -6.84
CA ARG A 81 0.78 3.16 -7.98
C ARG A 81 0.38 2.42 -9.25
N ASP A 82 0.12 1.12 -9.12
CA ASP A 82 -0.22 0.27 -10.27
C ASP A 82 -1.69 0.43 -10.71
N GLY A 83 -2.45 1.33 -10.06
CA GLY A 83 -3.86 1.53 -10.36
C GLY A 83 -4.74 0.32 -9.99
N GLY A 84 -4.23 -0.57 -9.10
CA GLY A 84 -4.92 -1.78 -8.67
C GLY A 84 -6.12 -1.54 -7.74
N HIS A 85 -6.41 -0.29 -7.37
CA HIS A 85 -7.68 0.04 -6.75
C HIS A 85 -8.79 -0.05 -7.79
N ILE A 86 -9.92 -0.63 -7.39
CA ILE A 86 -11.10 -0.75 -8.26
C ILE A 86 -11.46 0.63 -8.79
N ARG A 87 -11.13 0.87 -10.06
CA ARG A 87 -11.55 2.06 -10.78
C ARG A 87 -12.89 1.76 -11.43
N MET A 88 -13.77 2.73 -11.45
CA MET A 88 -14.95 2.66 -12.30
C MET A 88 -14.53 2.92 -13.76
N ASP A 89 -13.77 1.99 -14.34
CA ASP A 89 -13.24 2.10 -15.72
C ASP A 89 -14.36 2.32 -16.75
N ILE A 90 -15.58 1.83 -16.45
CA ILE A 90 -16.78 2.06 -17.27
C ILE A 90 -17.08 3.57 -17.44
N VAL A 91 -16.90 4.38 -16.40
CA VAL A 91 -17.13 5.83 -16.47
C VAL A 91 -15.92 6.53 -17.08
N VAL A 92 -14.73 6.12 -16.71
CA VAL A 92 -13.47 6.74 -17.12
C VAL A 92 -13.17 6.48 -18.59
N SER A 93 -13.52 5.30 -19.12
CA SER A 93 -13.34 4.94 -20.55
C SER A 93 -14.14 5.80 -21.54
N HIS A 94 -15.22 6.43 -21.09
CA HIS A 94 -16.02 7.35 -21.90
C HIS A 94 -15.49 8.79 -21.90
N LEU A 95 -14.53 9.10 -21.03
CA LEU A 95 -13.93 10.43 -20.89
C LEU A 95 -12.62 10.52 -21.67
N HIS A 96 -12.45 11.61 -22.43
CA HIS A 96 -11.28 11.82 -23.26
C HIS A 96 -10.65 13.19 -22.99
N GLY A 97 -9.32 13.29 -23.15
CA GLY A 97 -8.59 14.55 -23.05
C GLY A 97 -8.56 15.14 -21.63
N ARG A 98 -8.77 16.45 -21.51
CA ARG A 98 -8.66 17.19 -20.24
C ARG A 98 -9.67 16.79 -19.19
N THR A 99 -10.87 16.38 -19.58
CA THR A 99 -11.91 15.95 -18.66
C THR A 99 -11.55 14.67 -17.92
N LEU A 100 -10.87 13.75 -18.61
CA LEU A 100 -10.33 12.53 -18.01
C LEU A 100 -9.36 12.86 -16.87
N TRP A 101 -8.36 13.70 -17.17
CA TRP A 101 -7.34 14.08 -16.16
C TRP A 101 -7.92 14.90 -15.01
N ALA A 102 -8.96 15.70 -15.25
CA ALA A 102 -9.64 16.44 -14.19
C ALA A 102 -10.39 15.50 -13.24
N VAL A 103 -11.08 14.49 -13.75
CA VAL A 103 -11.76 13.49 -12.91
C VAL A 103 -10.76 12.67 -12.11
N GLU A 104 -9.67 12.22 -12.72
CA GLU A 104 -8.60 11.50 -12.04
C GLU A 104 -7.95 12.36 -10.93
N PHE A 105 -7.71 13.63 -11.21
CA PHE A 105 -7.19 14.57 -10.21
C PHE A 105 -8.13 14.71 -9.01
N ILE A 106 -9.44 14.87 -9.24
CA ILE A 106 -10.44 15.00 -8.17
C ILE A 106 -10.51 13.69 -7.36
N THR A 107 -10.47 12.55 -8.01
CA THR A 107 -10.49 11.24 -7.34
C THR A 107 -9.28 11.07 -6.43
N VAL A 108 -8.08 11.35 -6.92
CA VAL A 108 -6.85 11.26 -6.11
C VAL A 108 -6.84 12.31 -5.00
N LEU A 109 -7.39 13.50 -5.23
CA LEU A 109 -7.55 14.52 -4.19
C LEU A 109 -8.47 14.04 -3.06
N LEU A 110 -9.60 13.41 -3.38
CA LEU A 110 -10.50 12.85 -2.37
C LEU A 110 -9.83 11.73 -1.58
N ILE A 111 -9.12 10.82 -2.26
CA ILE A 111 -8.34 9.77 -1.60
C ILE A 111 -7.30 10.41 -0.66
N PHE A 112 -6.57 11.41 -1.13
CA PHE A 112 -5.57 12.11 -0.33
C PHE A 112 -6.16 12.72 0.94
N LEU A 113 -7.30 13.42 0.85
CA LEU A 113 -7.97 14.03 2.01
C LEU A 113 -8.40 12.99 3.04
N VAL A 114 -9.01 11.90 2.58
CA VAL A 114 -9.42 10.80 3.47
C VAL A 114 -8.19 10.14 4.12
N MET A 115 -7.14 9.86 3.35
CA MET A 115 -5.93 9.24 3.89
C MET A 115 -5.17 10.15 4.84
N LEU A 116 -5.21 11.46 4.63
CA LEU A 116 -4.64 12.45 5.55
C LEU A 116 -5.35 12.42 6.92
N LEU A 117 -6.69 12.36 6.92
CA LEU A 117 -7.47 12.23 8.14
C LEU A 117 -7.18 10.91 8.88
N ILE A 118 -7.09 9.81 8.13
CA ILE A 118 -6.76 8.50 8.70
C ILE A 118 -5.34 8.50 9.28
N THR A 119 -4.38 9.11 8.59
CA THR A 119 -2.99 9.24 9.07
C THR A 119 -2.94 10.02 10.37
N TRP A 120 -3.70 11.12 10.46
CA TRP A 120 -3.80 11.92 11.68
C TRP A 120 -4.37 11.10 12.85
N GLY A 121 -5.48 10.37 12.62
CA GLY A 121 -6.09 9.50 13.63
C GLY A 121 -5.17 8.36 14.07
N ALA A 122 -4.50 7.72 13.11
CA ALA A 122 -3.53 6.64 13.37
C ALA A 122 -2.31 7.15 14.16
N TRP A 123 -1.81 8.36 13.84
CA TRP A 123 -0.74 9.00 14.60
C TRP A 123 -1.15 9.28 16.06
N ALA A 124 -2.35 9.82 16.26
CA ALA A 124 -2.88 10.06 17.60
C ALA A 124 -3.02 8.75 18.39
N HIS A 125 -3.39 7.66 17.72
CA HIS A 125 -3.48 6.32 18.33
C HIS A 125 -2.11 5.77 18.74
N PHE A 126 -1.09 5.96 17.88
CA PHE A 126 0.29 5.61 18.18
C PHE A 126 0.82 6.38 19.41
N VAL A 127 0.66 7.73 19.42
CA VAL A 127 1.16 8.59 20.51
C VAL A 127 0.55 8.22 21.86
N ARG A 128 -0.71 7.78 21.91
CA ARG A 128 -1.32 7.31 23.16
C ARG A 128 -0.70 6.04 23.71
N SER A 129 -0.25 5.16 22.83
CA SER A 129 0.35 3.86 23.19
C SER A 129 1.83 3.98 23.51
N PHE A 130 2.51 4.99 22.99
CA PHE A 130 3.95 5.17 23.13
C PHE A 130 4.30 6.02 24.35
N ASP A 131 5.19 5.51 25.22
CA ASP A 131 5.68 6.20 26.42
C ASP A 131 7.12 5.79 26.74
N PHE A 132 8.03 6.74 26.71
CA PHE A 132 9.43 6.50 27.06
C PHE A 132 9.66 6.05 28.51
N THR A 133 8.72 6.32 29.42
CA THR A 133 8.83 5.99 30.84
C THR A 133 8.26 4.62 31.18
N ALA A 134 7.46 4.05 30.26
CA ALA A 134 6.84 2.76 30.46
C ALA A 134 7.79 1.59 30.09
N PRO A 135 7.61 0.40 30.67
CA PRO A 135 8.34 -0.80 30.29
C PRO A 135 8.19 -1.06 28.78
N MET A 136 9.32 -1.34 28.10
CA MET A 136 9.37 -1.55 26.64
C MET A 136 8.76 -0.40 25.81
N TRP A 137 8.70 0.82 26.37
CA TRP A 137 8.16 2.06 25.76
C TRP A 137 6.69 1.96 25.35
N SER A 138 5.91 1.09 25.99
CA SER A 138 4.51 0.86 25.67
C SER A 138 3.63 0.98 26.91
N ARG A 139 2.53 1.73 26.78
CA ARG A 139 1.45 1.73 27.80
C ARG A 139 0.54 0.53 27.65
N ASP A 140 0.47 -0.01 26.43
CA ASP A 140 -0.39 -1.14 26.08
C ASP A 140 0.49 -2.35 25.79
N SER A 141 0.05 -3.52 26.26
CA SER A 141 0.70 -4.80 26.00
C SER A 141 -0.32 -5.83 25.52
N SER A 142 0.16 -6.82 24.78
CA SER A 142 -0.64 -7.97 24.38
C SER A 142 -1.01 -8.85 25.57
N MET A 143 -1.96 -9.78 25.41
CA MET A 143 -2.55 -10.52 26.52
C MET A 143 -1.72 -11.72 26.99
N ASP A 144 -1.06 -12.45 26.05
CA ASP A 144 -0.41 -13.73 26.38
C ASP A 144 1.02 -13.55 26.89
N ILE A 145 1.84 -12.80 26.16
CA ILE A 145 3.28 -12.65 26.45
C ILE A 145 3.69 -11.19 26.70
N ALA A 146 2.73 -10.30 26.89
CA ALA A 146 2.94 -8.88 27.20
C ALA A 146 3.86 -8.16 26.18
N LEU A 147 3.70 -8.43 24.86
CA LEU A 147 4.41 -7.71 23.81
C LEU A 147 3.95 -6.26 23.73
N PRO A 148 4.86 -5.31 23.48
CA PRO A 148 4.50 -3.91 23.29
C PRO A 148 3.68 -3.72 22.01
N LEU A 149 2.55 -3.00 22.08
CA LEU A 149 1.67 -2.78 20.92
C LEU A 149 2.02 -1.55 20.09
N TRP A 150 2.92 -0.66 20.54
CA TRP A 150 3.29 0.54 19.82
C TRP A 150 3.89 0.27 18.42
N PRO A 151 4.69 -0.81 18.17
CA PRO A 151 5.23 -1.05 16.83
C PRO A 151 4.12 -1.35 15.82
N ALA A 152 3.14 -2.18 16.18
CA ALA A 152 1.97 -2.46 15.34
C ALA A 152 1.17 -1.19 15.03
N LYS A 153 0.96 -0.33 16.04
CA LYS A 153 0.25 0.94 15.89
C LYS A 153 1.03 1.97 15.04
N LEU A 154 2.36 1.90 15.00
CA LEU A 154 3.20 2.77 14.19
C LEU A 154 3.13 2.40 12.69
N MET A 155 2.85 1.14 12.36
CA MET A 155 2.80 0.69 10.96
C MET A 155 1.74 1.43 10.14
N ALA A 156 0.56 1.69 10.71
CA ALA A 156 -0.53 2.37 10.04
C ALA A 156 -0.18 3.81 9.62
N PRO A 157 0.29 4.71 10.49
CA PRO A 157 0.65 6.07 10.07
C PRO A 157 1.83 6.12 9.09
N ILE A 158 2.77 5.18 9.17
CA ILE A 158 3.87 5.07 8.18
C ILE A 158 3.30 4.72 6.81
N ALA A 159 2.50 3.67 6.72
CA ALA A 159 1.95 3.19 5.45
C ALA A 159 1.04 4.23 4.79
N PHE A 160 0.13 4.82 5.56
CA PHE A 160 -0.75 5.88 5.05
C PHE A 160 -0.01 7.18 4.75
N GLY A 161 1.08 7.49 5.47
CA GLY A 161 1.97 8.60 5.16
C GLY A 161 2.66 8.42 3.80
N VAL A 162 3.17 7.21 3.50
CA VAL A 162 3.74 6.87 2.19
C VAL A 162 2.67 6.97 1.09
N LEU A 163 1.44 6.51 1.36
CA LEU A 163 0.33 6.64 0.44
C LEU A 163 -0.04 8.11 0.18
N CYS A 164 -0.05 8.96 1.19
CA CYS A 164 -0.26 10.40 1.03
C CYS A 164 0.82 11.03 0.12
N LEU A 165 2.10 10.67 0.32
CA LEU A 165 3.19 11.11 -0.57
C LEU A 165 2.96 10.65 -2.01
N ARG A 166 2.50 9.41 -2.21
CA ARG A 166 2.13 8.87 -3.52
C ARG A 166 1.02 9.69 -4.16
N CYS A 167 -0.06 9.99 -3.44
CA CYS A 167 -1.15 10.81 -3.93
C CYS A 167 -0.67 12.21 -4.35
N VAL A 168 0.24 12.85 -3.60
CA VAL A 168 0.81 14.15 -3.98
C VAL A 168 1.57 14.07 -5.31
N VAL A 169 2.38 13.02 -5.52
CA VAL A 169 3.10 12.84 -6.81
C VAL A 169 2.12 12.63 -7.96
N GLN A 170 1.07 11.83 -7.78
CA GLN A 170 0.03 11.62 -8.79
C GLN A 170 -0.76 12.91 -9.08
N MET A 171 -1.11 13.70 -8.07
CA MET A 171 -1.77 15.00 -8.24
C MET A 171 -0.90 15.97 -9.06
N CYS A 172 0.40 16.02 -8.80
CA CYS A 172 1.34 16.83 -9.59
C CYS A 172 1.39 16.37 -11.05
N ALA A 173 1.37 15.04 -11.30
CA ALA A 173 1.38 14.47 -12.63
C ALA A 173 0.08 14.79 -13.40
N TYR A 174 -1.08 14.59 -12.77
CA TYR A 174 -2.39 14.92 -13.36
C TYR A 174 -2.55 16.43 -13.59
N GLY A 175 -2.11 17.27 -12.64
CA GLY A 175 -2.13 18.73 -12.82
C GLY A 175 -1.30 19.19 -14.02
N LYS A 176 -0.11 18.61 -14.20
CA LYS A 176 0.73 18.86 -15.40
C LYS A 176 0.04 18.39 -16.68
N ALA A 177 -0.60 17.21 -16.67
CA ALA A 177 -1.31 16.68 -17.82
C ALA A 177 -2.49 17.55 -18.23
N ILE A 178 -3.25 18.10 -17.29
CA ILE A 178 -4.36 19.04 -17.57
C ILE A 178 -3.85 20.30 -18.25
N ILE A 179 -2.73 20.91 -17.74
CA ILE A 179 -2.18 22.16 -18.27
C ILE A 179 -1.60 21.95 -19.66
N LYS A 180 -0.80 20.90 -19.87
CA LYS A 180 -0.10 20.63 -21.12
C LYS A 180 -0.90 19.83 -22.14
N ASN A 181 -2.08 19.34 -21.77
CA ASN A 181 -2.90 18.44 -22.60
C ASN A 181 -2.13 17.21 -23.10
N GLU A 182 -1.28 16.63 -22.22
CA GLU A 182 -0.51 15.44 -22.53
C GLU A 182 -1.45 14.22 -22.60
N THR A 183 -1.23 13.36 -23.61
CA THR A 183 -2.05 12.14 -23.78
C THR A 183 -1.60 11.00 -22.88
N SER A 184 -0.35 11.01 -22.44
CA SER A 184 0.26 9.95 -21.60
C SER A 184 1.24 10.56 -20.60
N PRO A 185 0.75 11.06 -19.43
CA PRO A 185 1.60 11.64 -18.40
C PRO A 185 2.48 10.58 -17.73
N ALA A 186 3.73 10.94 -17.43
CA ALA A 186 4.65 10.10 -16.68
C ALA A 186 4.30 10.08 -15.18
N GLY A 187 4.51 8.93 -14.51
CA GLY A 187 4.31 8.79 -13.05
C GLY A 187 2.88 8.42 -12.64
N VAL A 188 2.00 8.13 -13.60
CA VAL A 188 0.63 7.67 -13.36
C VAL A 188 0.37 6.37 -14.12
N PRO A 189 -0.52 5.49 -13.63
CA PRO A 189 -0.84 4.26 -14.31
C PRO A 189 -1.52 4.54 -15.65
N PHE A 190 -1.15 3.76 -16.65
CA PHE A 190 -1.73 3.84 -17.99
C PHE A 190 -3.17 3.33 -17.94
N ILE A 191 -4.11 4.09 -18.50
CA ILE A 191 -5.50 3.65 -18.62
C ILE A 191 -5.56 2.88 -19.95
N GLU A 192 -5.51 1.56 -19.86
CA GLU A 192 -5.70 0.69 -21.04
C GLU A 192 -7.20 0.49 -21.29
N ASP A 193 -7.59 0.51 -22.56
CA ASP A 193 -8.95 0.13 -22.94
C ASP A 193 -9.17 -1.37 -22.65
N ALA A 194 -10.39 -1.71 -22.20
CA ALA A 194 -10.76 -3.07 -21.83
C ALA A 194 -10.49 -4.10 -22.96
N ALA A 195 -10.62 -3.68 -24.21
CA ALA A 195 -10.28 -4.52 -25.36
C ALA A 195 -8.78 -4.83 -25.45
N THR A 196 -7.92 -3.87 -25.14
CA THR A 196 -6.45 -4.03 -25.15
C THR A 196 -5.98 -4.91 -23.99
N GLN A 197 -6.59 -4.78 -22.82
CA GLN A 197 -6.33 -5.65 -21.68
C GLN A 197 -6.71 -7.11 -21.99
N ALA A 198 -7.91 -7.34 -22.53
CA ALA A 198 -8.38 -8.67 -22.90
C ALA A 198 -7.47 -9.32 -23.97
N ALA A 199 -6.99 -8.54 -24.93
CA ALA A 199 -6.04 -9.04 -25.94
C ALA A 199 -4.70 -9.44 -25.33
N LYS A 200 -4.14 -8.66 -24.41
CA LYS A 200 -2.89 -8.98 -23.69
C LYS A 200 -3.03 -10.23 -22.82
N GLU A 201 -4.16 -10.37 -22.12
CA GLU A 201 -4.44 -11.56 -21.31
C GLU A 201 -4.58 -12.81 -22.18
N ALA A 202 -5.24 -12.71 -23.32
CA ALA A 202 -5.33 -13.80 -24.28
C ALA A 202 -3.96 -14.24 -24.82
N ASP A 203 -3.06 -13.28 -25.12
CA ASP A 203 -1.70 -13.57 -25.57
C ASP A 203 -0.83 -14.23 -24.48
N THR A 204 -1.05 -13.87 -23.20
CA THR A 204 -0.31 -14.49 -22.07
C THR A 204 -0.76 -15.93 -21.80
N VAL A 205 -2.00 -16.30 -22.13
CA VAL A 205 -2.54 -17.65 -21.93
C VAL A 205 -2.18 -18.55 -23.12
N SER A 206 -1.91 -17.99 -24.32
CA SER A 206 -1.60 -18.73 -25.53
C SER A 206 -0.11 -19.11 -25.68
N ASN A 207 0.79 -18.60 -24.83
CA ASN A 207 2.21 -18.90 -24.73
C ASN A 207 2.54 -19.70 -23.47
#